data_b7635ebdf6dfec660db5ea3ebeee6fbb
#
_entry.id   b7635ebdf6dfec660db5ea3ebeee6fbb
#
_cell.length_a   1.000
_cell.length_b   1.000
_cell.length_c   1.000
_cell.angle_alpha   90.00
_cell.angle_beta   90.00
_cell.angle_gamma   90.00
#
_symmetry.space_group_name_H-M   'P 1'
#
loop_
_entity.id
_entity.type
_entity.pdbx_description
1 polymer ?
#
loop_
_entity_poly.entity_id
_entity_poly.type
_entity_poly.pdbx_seq_one_letter_code
_entity_poly.pdbx_strand_id
1 'polypeptide(L)'
;MFDLAYDAKHSVLLSRFFGTYSPADIELRDNAVRRFVAKNGLVRGLMDYSAVDSIDVPLDLLIQRAHQPGILTGHQRVIVAPGEPTYSFNRLVAAHQLFARKAEPVLVRSISDAFGLLRMIDPAFSPIGLD
;
A
#
# COMPACT_ATOMS: atom_id res chain seq x y z
N MET A 1 -9.96 -8.45 -1.76
CA MET A 1 -9.48 -9.07 -0.51
C MET A 1 -8.04 -8.66 -0.24
N PHE A 2 -7.65 -8.66 1.00
CA PHE A 2 -6.28 -8.30 1.38
C PHE A 2 -5.87 -9.02 2.67
N ASP A 3 -4.56 -9.08 2.91
CA ASP A 3 -4.00 -9.45 4.19
C ASP A 3 -2.88 -8.46 4.59
N LEU A 4 -2.54 -8.45 5.86
CA LEU A 4 -1.45 -7.65 6.43
C LEU A 4 -0.40 -8.55 7.05
N ALA A 5 0.85 -8.15 6.90
CA ALA A 5 1.98 -8.79 7.56
C ALA A 5 3.04 -7.74 7.92
N TYR A 6 3.80 -8.01 8.95
CA TYR A 6 4.78 -7.06 9.46
C TYR A 6 6.16 -7.69 9.59
N ASP A 7 7.17 -6.99 9.09
CA ASP A 7 8.58 -7.31 9.31
C ASP A 7 9.13 -6.35 10.37
N ALA A 8 9.27 -6.86 11.60
CA ALA A 8 9.73 -6.06 12.72
C ALA A 8 11.21 -5.67 12.59
N LYS A 9 12.02 -6.52 11.95
CA LYS A 9 13.44 -6.26 11.73
C LYS A 9 13.67 -5.02 10.89
N HIS A 10 12.83 -4.80 9.86
CA HIS A 10 12.96 -3.69 8.93
C HIS A 10 11.92 -2.60 9.14
N SER A 11 10.96 -2.80 10.04
CA SER A 11 9.85 -1.88 10.30
C SER A 11 9.04 -1.60 9.02
N VAL A 12 8.63 -2.67 8.33
CA VAL A 12 7.85 -2.60 7.11
C VAL A 12 6.52 -3.33 7.28
N LEU A 13 5.43 -2.63 7.05
CA LEU A 13 4.07 -3.19 7.01
C LEU A 13 3.69 -3.49 5.58
N LEU A 14 3.43 -4.76 5.29
CA LEU A 14 2.99 -5.24 3.98
C LEU A 14 1.47 -5.34 3.96
N SER A 15 0.86 -4.68 2.97
CA SER A 15 -0.54 -4.88 2.58
C SER A 15 -0.54 -5.62 1.24
N ARG A 16 -1.04 -6.84 1.21
CA ARG A 16 -1.16 -7.62 -0.02
C ARG A 16 -2.60 -7.69 -0.44
N PHE A 17 -2.90 -7.23 -1.66
CA PHE A 17 -4.23 -7.27 -2.23
C PHE A 17 -4.34 -8.40 -3.24
N PHE A 18 -5.53 -9.01 -3.34
CA PHE A 18 -5.76 -10.10 -4.31
C PHE A 18 -7.22 -10.13 -4.75
N GLY A 19 -7.44 -10.70 -5.95
CA GLY A 19 -8.75 -10.73 -6.58
C GLY A 19 -9.15 -9.38 -7.13
N THR A 20 -10.41 -8.98 -6.93
CA THR A 20 -10.92 -7.68 -7.33
C THR A 20 -10.63 -6.65 -6.23
N TYR A 21 -9.92 -5.59 -6.59
CA TYR A 21 -9.64 -4.49 -5.68
C TYR A 21 -10.82 -3.52 -5.68
N SER A 22 -11.44 -3.30 -4.52
CA SER A 22 -12.71 -2.59 -4.37
C SER A 22 -12.65 -1.51 -3.28
N PRO A 23 -13.66 -0.61 -3.21
CA PRO A 23 -13.76 0.36 -2.12
C PRO A 23 -13.78 -0.28 -0.73
N ALA A 24 -14.40 -1.45 -0.58
CA ALA A 24 -14.42 -2.18 0.69
C ALA A 24 -13.01 -2.58 1.13
N ASP A 25 -12.17 -3.03 0.20
CA ASP A 25 -10.77 -3.36 0.48
C ASP A 25 -10.00 -2.15 0.97
N ILE A 26 -10.20 -1.00 0.33
CA ILE A 26 -9.54 0.26 0.71
C ILE A 26 -9.91 0.63 2.14
N GLU A 27 -11.21 0.65 2.45
CA GLU A 27 -11.70 1.05 3.77
C GLU A 27 -11.24 0.10 4.87
N LEU A 28 -11.40 -1.20 4.66
CA LEU A 28 -11.00 -2.21 5.65
C LEU A 28 -9.49 -2.20 5.88
N ARG A 29 -8.72 -2.08 4.83
CA ARG A 29 -7.25 -1.99 4.93
C ARG A 29 -6.84 -0.73 5.68
N ASP A 30 -7.40 0.41 5.35
CA ASP A 30 -7.07 1.67 6.03
C ASP A 30 -7.38 1.60 7.52
N ASN A 31 -8.52 1.05 7.89
CA ASN A 31 -8.88 0.89 9.29
C ASN A 31 -7.94 -0.08 10.02
N ALA A 32 -7.54 -1.16 9.38
CA ALA A 32 -6.59 -2.11 9.96
C ALA A 32 -5.20 -1.47 10.13
N VAL A 33 -4.74 -0.67 9.16
CA VAL A 33 -3.46 0.04 9.26
C VAL A 33 -3.51 1.10 10.37
N ARG A 34 -4.62 1.83 10.50
CA ARG A 34 -4.78 2.80 11.60
C ARG A 34 -4.69 2.12 12.97
N ARG A 35 -5.32 0.95 13.13
CA ARG A 35 -5.21 0.18 14.38
C ARG A 35 -3.78 -0.26 14.64
N PHE A 36 -3.09 -0.73 13.61
CA PHE A 36 -1.68 -1.12 13.72
C PHE A 36 -0.81 0.06 14.16
N VAL A 37 -0.95 1.21 13.51
CA VAL A 37 -0.17 2.41 13.81
C VAL A 37 -0.47 2.92 15.22
N ALA A 38 -1.73 2.89 15.64
CA ALA A 38 -2.11 3.31 17.01
C ALA A 38 -1.41 2.45 18.08
N LYS A 39 -1.19 1.17 17.79
CA LYS A 39 -0.56 0.24 18.72
C LYS A 39 0.97 0.23 18.62
N ASN A 40 1.52 0.35 17.41
CA ASN A 40 2.95 0.10 17.15
C ASN A 40 3.73 1.33 16.69
N GLY A 41 3.05 2.44 16.37
CA GLY A 41 3.68 3.63 15.80
C GLY A 41 3.76 3.58 14.28
N LEU A 42 4.25 4.68 13.68
CA LEU A 42 4.42 4.82 12.25
C LEU A 42 5.57 3.92 11.75
N VAL A 43 5.35 3.30 10.61
CA VAL A 43 6.30 2.39 9.96
C VAL A 43 6.32 2.66 8.46
N ARG A 44 7.30 2.07 7.76
CA ARG A 44 7.34 2.11 6.30
C ARG A 44 6.26 1.19 5.73
N GLY A 45 5.76 1.51 4.55
CA GLY A 45 4.68 0.76 3.91
C GLY A 45 5.12 0.07 2.62
N LEU A 46 4.65 -1.15 2.44
CA LEU A 46 4.79 -1.91 1.20
C LEU A 46 3.40 -2.41 0.80
N MET A 47 2.94 -2.01 -0.38
CA MET A 47 1.65 -2.44 -0.92
C MET A 47 1.89 -3.29 -2.15
N ASP A 48 1.41 -4.53 -2.12
CA ASP A 48 1.62 -5.50 -3.19
C ASP A 48 0.31 -5.79 -3.91
N TYR A 49 0.25 -5.40 -5.19
CA TYR A 49 -0.88 -5.61 -6.08
C TYR A 49 -0.66 -6.77 -7.06
N SER A 50 0.38 -7.59 -6.86
CA SER A 50 0.74 -8.65 -7.83
C SER A 50 -0.37 -9.67 -8.05
N ALA A 51 -1.21 -9.90 -7.06
CA ALA A 51 -2.31 -10.88 -7.12
C ALA A 51 -3.67 -10.25 -7.41
N VAL A 52 -3.72 -8.96 -7.76
CA VAL A 52 -4.96 -8.29 -8.14
C VAL A 52 -5.28 -8.59 -9.60
N ASP A 53 -6.48 -9.10 -9.86
CA ASP A 53 -6.95 -9.46 -11.20
C ASP A 53 -7.68 -8.31 -11.89
N SER A 54 -8.43 -7.52 -11.11
CA SER A 54 -9.25 -6.42 -11.63
C SER A 54 -9.42 -5.33 -10.58
N ILE A 55 -9.76 -4.13 -11.06
CA ILE A 55 -9.98 -2.97 -10.21
C ILE A 55 -11.40 -2.47 -10.41
N ASP A 56 -12.16 -2.39 -9.32
CA ASP A 56 -13.53 -1.87 -9.30
C ASP A 56 -13.61 -0.72 -8.29
N VAL A 57 -12.91 0.37 -8.61
CA VAL A 57 -12.87 1.57 -7.76
C VAL A 57 -13.22 2.78 -8.62
N PRO A 58 -14.28 3.55 -8.26
CA PRO A 58 -14.64 4.77 -8.98
C PRO A 58 -13.53 5.82 -8.93
N LEU A 59 -13.33 6.55 -10.04
CA LEU A 59 -12.28 7.56 -10.14
C LEU A 59 -12.45 8.68 -9.11
N ASP A 60 -13.68 9.12 -8.87
CA ASP A 60 -13.97 10.18 -7.89
C ASP A 60 -13.57 9.78 -6.48
N LEU A 61 -13.74 8.52 -6.10
CA LEU A 61 -13.28 8.00 -4.81
C LEU A 61 -11.76 8.07 -4.70
N LEU A 62 -11.04 7.76 -5.77
CA LEU A 62 -9.58 7.84 -5.81
C LEU A 62 -9.08 9.25 -5.64
N ILE A 63 -9.69 10.20 -6.36
CA ILE A 63 -9.33 11.61 -6.28
C ILE A 63 -9.60 12.14 -4.87
N GLN A 64 -10.76 11.84 -4.32
CA GLN A 64 -11.13 12.24 -2.96
C GLN A 64 -10.13 11.70 -1.93
N ARG A 65 -9.77 10.42 -2.05
CA ARG A 65 -8.81 9.77 -1.16
C ARG A 65 -7.42 10.41 -1.25
N ALA A 66 -6.96 10.76 -2.44
CA ALA A 66 -5.65 11.39 -2.66
C ALA A 66 -5.53 12.73 -1.94
N HIS A 67 -6.64 13.42 -1.69
CA HIS A 67 -6.67 14.69 -0.98
C HIS A 67 -6.89 14.55 0.53
N GLN A 68 -7.09 13.35 1.04
CA GLN A 68 -7.23 13.09 2.48
C GLN A 68 -5.84 12.87 3.12
N PRO A 69 -5.71 13.10 4.45
CA PRO A 69 -4.46 12.81 5.15
C PRO A 69 -4.06 11.34 5.00
N GLY A 70 -2.78 11.10 4.70
CA GLY A 70 -2.23 9.74 4.62
C GLY A 70 -2.07 9.11 6.01
N ILE A 71 -2.08 7.79 6.07
CA ILE A 71 -1.93 7.05 7.33
C ILE A 71 -0.46 6.89 7.70
N LEU A 72 0.38 6.55 6.73
CA LEU A 72 1.82 6.32 6.92
C LEU A 72 2.62 7.55 6.47
N THR A 73 2.27 8.72 7.00
CA THR A 73 2.91 9.99 6.64
C THR A 73 4.35 10.06 7.14
N GLY A 74 5.23 10.67 6.32
CA GLY A 74 6.62 10.88 6.69
C GLY A 74 7.50 9.64 6.61
N HIS A 75 6.97 8.50 6.17
CA HIS A 75 7.69 7.24 6.03
C HIS A 75 7.68 6.78 4.57
N GLN A 76 8.72 6.04 4.18
CA GLN A 76 8.85 5.50 2.83
C GLN A 76 7.70 4.53 2.53
N ARG A 77 7.12 4.67 1.33
CA ARG A 77 6.04 3.83 0.84
C ARG A 77 6.40 3.33 -0.55
N VAL A 78 6.30 2.02 -0.75
CA VAL A 78 6.59 1.38 -2.04
C VAL A 78 5.37 0.56 -2.47
N ILE A 79 5.02 0.65 -3.75
CA ILE A 79 3.91 -0.09 -4.36
C ILE A 79 4.48 -1.03 -5.41
N VAL A 80 4.13 -2.31 -5.32
CA VAL A 80 4.46 -3.32 -6.33
C VAL A 80 3.25 -3.51 -7.24
N ALA A 81 3.40 -3.18 -8.52
CA ALA A 81 2.38 -3.34 -9.54
C ALA A 81 3.05 -3.87 -10.82
N PRO A 82 3.11 -5.20 -11.02
CA PRO A 82 3.88 -5.80 -12.12
C PRO A 82 3.36 -5.47 -13.51
N GLY A 83 2.04 -5.29 -13.66
CA GLY A 83 1.42 -5.03 -14.95
C GLY A 83 0.08 -4.35 -14.82
N GLU A 84 -0.69 -4.38 -15.92
CA GLU A 84 -2.02 -3.76 -15.96
C GLU A 84 -3.10 -4.69 -15.39
N PRO A 85 -4.17 -4.15 -14.82
CA PRO A 85 -4.52 -2.71 -14.73
C PRO A 85 -3.90 -1.98 -13.54
N THR A 86 -3.20 -2.67 -12.66
CA THR A 86 -2.76 -2.12 -11.38
C THR A 86 -1.67 -1.05 -11.51
N TYR A 87 -0.80 -1.17 -12.50
CA TYR A 87 0.27 -0.20 -12.69
C TYR A 87 -0.27 1.19 -13.06
N SER A 88 -1.12 1.28 -14.08
CA SER A 88 -1.72 2.56 -14.49
C SER A 88 -2.62 3.15 -13.40
N PHE A 89 -3.36 2.30 -12.71
CA PHE A 89 -4.17 2.70 -11.57
C PHE A 89 -3.33 3.39 -10.49
N ASN A 90 -2.25 2.76 -10.06
CA ASN A 90 -1.40 3.30 -9.01
C ASN A 90 -0.61 4.54 -9.46
N ARG A 91 -0.25 4.63 -10.74
CA ARG A 91 0.33 5.85 -11.30
C ARG A 91 -0.63 7.03 -11.22
N LEU A 92 -1.90 6.79 -11.53
CA LEU A 92 -2.92 7.83 -11.45
C LEU A 92 -3.12 8.32 -10.01
N VAL A 93 -3.18 7.40 -9.05
CA VAL A 93 -3.27 7.74 -7.63
C VAL A 93 -2.06 8.56 -7.18
N ALA A 94 -0.86 8.14 -7.55
CA ALA A 94 0.38 8.86 -7.21
C ALA A 94 0.38 10.28 -7.79
N ALA A 95 -0.06 10.46 -9.04
CA ALA A 95 -0.17 11.77 -9.66
C ALA A 95 -1.12 12.69 -8.91
N HIS A 96 -2.29 12.19 -8.47
CA HIS A 96 -3.23 12.98 -7.68
C HIS A 96 -2.68 13.32 -6.28
N GLN A 97 -1.93 12.44 -5.67
CA GLN A 97 -1.25 12.73 -4.40
C GLN A 97 -0.23 13.85 -4.56
N LEU A 98 0.54 13.83 -5.64
CA LEU A 98 1.49 14.90 -5.95
C LEU A 98 0.77 16.24 -6.16
N PHE A 99 -0.35 16.25 -6.89
CA PHE A 99 -1.19 17.44 -7.06
C PHE A 99 -1.71 17.98 -5.72
N ALA A 100 -2.01 17.09 -4.78
CA ALA A 100 -2.44 17.46 -3.43
C ALA A 100 -1.28 17.87 -2.51
N ARG A 101 -0.07 18.04 -3.06
CA ARG A 101 1.18 18.36 -2.34
C ARG A 101 1.54 17.35 -1.26
N LYS A 102 1.24 16.08 -1.51
CA LYS A 102 1.65 14.96 -0.64
C LYS A 102 2.82 14.23 -1.26
N ALA A 103 3.61 13.58 -0.41
CA ALA A 103 4.63 12.67 -0.89
C ALA A 103 3.97 11.50 -1.63
N GLU A 104 4.41 11.22 -2.85
CA GLU A 104 3.94 10.07 -3.61
C GLU A 104 4.71 8.80 -3.23
N PRO A 105 4.08 7.62 -3.29
CA PRO A 105 4.80 6.37 -3.14
C PRO A 105 5.65 6.08 -4.38
N VAL A 106 6.69 5.26 -4.21
CA VAL A 106 7.49 4.77 -5.33
C VAL A 106 6.84 3.51 -5.91
N LEU A 107 6.60 3.50 -7.22
CA LEU A 107 6.07 2.35 -7.94
C LEU A 107 7.21 1.50 -8.49
N VAL A 108 7.12 0.19 -8.25
CA VAL A 108 8.03 -0.80 -8.82
C VAL A 108 7.25 -1.94 -9.44
N ARG A 109 7.90 -2.75 -10.27
CA ARG A 109 7.24 -3.84 -10.99
C ARG A 109 7.47 -5.21 -10.37
N SER A 110 8.34 -5.32 -9.38
CA SER A 110 8.59 -6.60 -8.70
C SER A 110 8.78 -6.43 -7.21
N ILE A 111 8.48 -7.47 -6.47
CA ILE A 111 8.71 -7.51 -5.02
C ILE A 111 10.21 -7.42 -4.69
N SER A 112 11.05 -7.98 -5.54
CA SER A 112 12.51 -7.92 -5.41
C SER A 112 13.01 -6.48 -5.49
N ASP A 113 12.49 -5.68 -6.45
CA ASP A 113 12.82 -4.26 -6.56
C ASP A 113 12.38 -3.49 -5.31
N ALA A 114 11.20 -3.82 -4.78
CA ALA A 114 10.70 -3.20 -3.56
C ALA A 114 11.62 -3.47 -2.37
N PHE A 115 12.05 -4.71 -2.20
CA PHE A 115 12.99 -5.07 -1.13
C PHE A 115 14.33 -4.32 -1.26
N GLY A 116 14.81 -4.14 -2.49
CA GLY A 116 16.02 -3.36 -2.74
C GLY A 116 15.88 -1.89 -2.32
N LEU A 117 14.78 -1.25 -2.69
CA LEU A 117 14.49 0.13 -2.28
C LEU A 117 14.32 0.29 -0.78
N LEU A 118 13.67 -0.67 -0.14
CA LEU A 118 13.44 -0.67 1.31
C LEU A 118 14.66 -1.18 2.10
N ARG A 119 15.72 -1.59 1.40
CA ARG A 119 16.95 -2.15 1.99
C ARG A 119 16.67 -3.32 2.92
N MET A 120 15.81 -4.23 2.47
CA MET A 120 15.43 -5.41 3.23
C MET A 120 16.31 -6.59 2.83
N ILE A 121 17.00 -7.15 3.81
CA ILE A 121 17.81 -8.36 3.66
C ILE A 121 17.13 -9.45 4.47
N ASP A 122 16.83 -10.58 3.81
CA ASP A 122 16.11 -11.69 4.41
C ASP A 122 14.80 -11.24 5.09
N PRO A 123 13.83 -10.69 4.31
CA PRO A 123 12.57 -10.23 4.89
C PRO A 123 11.83 -11.36 5.59
N ALA A 124 11.29 -11.08 6.76
CA ALA A 124 10.55 -12.05 7.56
C ALA A 124 9.23 -11.43 8.01
N PHE A 125 8.20 -11.57 7.18
CA PHE A 125 6.87 -11.05 7.47
C PHE A 125 6.07 -12.03 8.32
N SER A 126 5.50 -11.52 9.41
CA SER A 126 4.57 -12.27 10.25
C SER A 126 3.14 -11.76 10.01
N PRO A 127 2.16 -12.65 9.81
CA PRO A 127 0.78 -12.25 9.60
C PRO A 127 0.23 -11.43 10.76
N ILE A 128 -0.61 -10.44 10.43
CA ILE A 128 -1.32 -9.62 11.42
C ILE A 128 -2.79 -9.92 11.32
N GLY A 129 -3.42 -10.20 12.48
CA GLY A 129 -4.86 -10.37 12.56
C GLY A 129 -5.59 -9.08 12.20
N LEU A 130 -6.72 -9.21 11.49
CA LEU A 130 -7.52 -8.08 11.03
C LEU A 130 -8.67 -7.73 11.98
N ASP A 131 -8.77 -8.40 13.09
CA ASP A 131 -9.82 -8.23 14.10
C ASP A 131 -9.60 -7.01 14.98
#